data_771f8732be2e1507c06c9f0e24cbe194
#
_entry.id   771f8732be2e1507c06c9f0e24cbe194
#
_cell.length_a   1.000
_cell.length_b   1.000
_cell.length_c   1.000
_cell.angle_alpha   90.00
_cell.angle_beta   90.00
_cell.angle_gamma   90.00
#
_symmetry.space_group_name_H-M   'P 1'
#
loop_
_entity.id
_entity.type
_entity.pdbx_description
1 polymer ?
#
loop_
_entity_poly.entity_id
_entity_poly.type
_entity_poly.pdbx_seq_one_letter_code
_entity_poly.pdbx_strand_id
1 'polypeptide(L)'
;MEADPELVRAVDEAQYADDDGPCLRALREGYPAGGRIDTAVTWPGFRAQSLRLGLRGVLAAPLFTAANAPVASLNLWTRSPGALEPLRAALVALFESCSPTTAWVAPAGLDPGERRLARGLHRALDLRMIINQAVGYLVERHQVRPDEAFELLRATARSNGTDIARTAGRVLIS
;
A
#
# COMPACT_ATOMS: atom_id res chain seq x y z
N MET A 1 4.84 -4.48 -17.49
CA MET A 1 5.94 -5.15 -16.75
C MET A 1 5.27 -6.31 -16.04
N GLU A 2 5.53 -7.50 -16.49
CA GLU A 2 4.93 -8.72 -15.96
C GLU A 2 5.87 -9.25 -14.86
N ALA A 3 5.32 -9.64 -13.72
CA ALA A 3 6.13 -10.24 -12.67
C ALA A 3 6.52 -11.66 -13.14
N ASP A 4 7.80 -11.98 -13.10
CA ASP A 4 8.30 -13.34 -13.35
C ASP A 4 7.85 -14.24 -12.18
N PRO A 5 6.95 -15.20 -12.42
CA PRO A 5 6.39 -16.04 -11.34
C PRO A 5 7.46 -16.89 -10.63
N GLU A 6 8.51 -17.32 -11.35
CA GLU A 6 9.59 -18.12 -10.76
C GLU A 6 10.46 -17.27 -9.83
N LEU A 7 10.73 -16.02 -10.24
CA LEU A 7 11.45 -15.06 -9.40
C LEU A 7 10.66 -14.74 -8.13
N VAL A 8 9.37 -14.46 -8.26
CA VAL A 8 8.48 -14.18 -7.11
C VAL A 8 8.51 -15.36 -6.13
N ARG A 9 8.30 -16.58 -6.64
CA ARG A 9 8.30 -17.78 -5.80
C ARG A 9 9.63 -17.99 -5.08
N ALA A 10 10.75 -17.84 -5.76
CA ALA A 10 12.08 -18.04 -5.16
C ALA A 10 12.38 -17.01 -4.05
N VAL A 11 11.87 -15.80 -4.18
CA VAL A 11 12.02 -14.74 -3.16
C VAL A 11 11.10 -15.00 -1.96
N ASP A 12 9.87 -15.43 -2.20
CA ASP A 12 8.92 -15.74 -1.14
C ASP A 12 9.33 -16.97 -0.35
N GLU A 13 9.79 -18.04 -1.02
CA GLU A 13 10.35 -19.24 -0.37
C GLU A 13 11.50 -18.91 0.59
N ALA A 14 12.37 -17.96 0.23
CA ALA A 14 13.46 -17.54 1.10
C ALA A 14 12.98 -16.83 2.37
N GLN A 15 11.90 -16.05 2.30
CA GLN A 15 11.30 -15.43 3.48
C GLN A 15 10.62 -16.45 4.39
N TYR A 16 9.91 -17.40 3.80
CA TYR A 16 9.20 -18.44 4.57
C TYR A 16 10.17 -19.45 5.21
N ALA A 17 11.30 -19.76 4.53
CA ALA A 17 12.31 -20.67 5.09
C ALA A 17 12.96 -20.12 6.37
N ASP A 18 13.20 -18.82 6.42
CA ASP A 18 13.79 -18.14 7.58
C ASP A 18 12.72 -17.67 8.60
N ASP A 19 11.42 -17.84 8.30
CA ASP A 19 10.29 -17.22 9.02
C ASP A 19 10.50 -15.73 9.27
N ASP A 20 11.25 -15.07 8.39
CA ASP A 20 11.54 -13.64 8.46
C ASP A 20 11.81 -13.08 7.05
N GLY A 21 11.47 -11.80 6.88
CA GLY A 21 11.63 -11.10 5.63
C GLY A 21 10.75 -9.86 5.57
N PRO A 22 10.96 -8.98 4.58
CA PRO A 22 10.21 -7.73 4.48
C PRO A 22 8.69 -7.93 4.41
N CYS A 23 8.20 -8.94 3.71
CA CYS A 23 6.79 -9.28 3.62
C CYS A 23 6.21 -9.69 4.97
N LEU A 24 6.83 -10.66 5.63
CA LEU A 24 6.41 -11.16 6.94
C LEU A 24 6.49 -10.07 8.01
N ARG A 25 7.53 -9.25 7.95
CA ARG A 25 7.69 -8.13 8.86
C ARG A 25 6.60 -7.08 8.67
N ALA A 26 6.29 -6.71 7.42
CA ALA A 26 5.21 -5.77 7.13
C ALA A 26 3.86 -6.27 7.67
N LEU A 27 3.58 -7.58 7.56
CA LEU A 27 2.37 -8.19 8.13
C LEU A 27 2.36 -8.19 9.66
N ARG A 28 3.49 -8.54 10.30
CA ARG A 28 3.58 -8.60 11.77
C ARG A 28 3.47 -7.22 12.41
N GLU A 29 4.14 -6.24 11.83
CA GLU A 29 4.22 -4.88 12.37
C GLU A 29 3.05 -3.99 11.92
N GLY A 30 2.29 -4.39 10.88
CA GLY A 30 1.27 -3.55 10.26
C GLY A 30 1.85 -2.26 9.66
N TYR A 31 3.12 -2.29 9.25
CA TYR A 31 3.87 -1.11 8.81
C TYR A 31 4.75 -1.45 7.59
N PRO A 32 4.99 -0.50 6.66
CA PRO A 32 5.84 -0.75 5.50
C PRO A 32 7.26 -1.16 5.91
N ALA A 33 7.75 -2.26 5.33
CA ALA A 33 9.09 -2.78 5.56
C ALA A 33 9.88 -2.87 4.26
N GLY A 34 11.20 -2.74 4.34
CA GLY A 34 12.07 -2.87 3.19
C GLY A 34 13.11 -1.75 3.08
N GLY A 35 13.76 -1.71 1.93
CA GLY A 35 14.83 -0.77 1.62
C GLY A 35 15.83 -1.39 0.65
N ARG A 36 17.07 -0.93 0.71
CA ARG A 36 18.18 -1.48 -0.08
C ARG A 36 18.58 -2.85 0.44
N ILE A 37 18.59 -3.85 -0.43
CA ILE A 37 18.95 -5.24 -0.09
C ILE A 37 20.47 -5.37 0.04
N ASP A 38 21.23 -4.68 -0.80
CA ASP A 38 22.70 -4.76 -0.84
C ASP A 38 23.37 -4.27 0.46
N THR A 39 22.77 -3.33 1.14
CA THR A 39 23.25 -2.77 2.41
C THR A 39 22.48 -3.23 3.65
N ALA A 40 21.41 -4.04 3.47
CA ALA A 40 20.63 -4.53 4.59
C ALA A 40 21.45 -5.47 5.49
N VAL A 41 21.33 -5.30 6.79
CA VAL A 41 21.91 -6.20 7.80
C VAL A 41 20.89 -7.22 8.31
N THR A 42 19.62 -7.01 8.00
CA THR A 42 18.49 -7.88 8.34
C THR A 42 18.24 -8.92 7.25
N TRP A 43 17.53 -9.98 7.59
CA TRP A 43 17.04 -11.03 6.68
C TRP A 43 18.16 -11.69 5.85
N PRO A 44 19.13 -12.38 6.47
CA PRO A 44 20.32 -12.87 5.76
C PRO A 44 20.01 -13.87 4.65
N GLY A 45 19.08 -14.78 4.82
CA GLY A 45 18.66 -15.76 3.81
C GLY A 45 17.93 -15.10 2.65
N PHE A 46 16.92 -14.29 2.95
CA PHE A 46 16.22 -13.48 1.94
C PHE A 46 17.19 -12.57 1.17
N ARG A 47 18.11 -11.89 1.88
CA ARG A 47 19.13 -11.06 1.26
C ARG A 47 20.02 -11.83 0.29
N ALA A 48 20.55 -12.96 0.75
CA ALA A 48 21.43 -13.79 -0.08
C ALA A 48 20.72 -14.27 -1.36
N GLN A 49 19.49 -14.73 -1.25
CA GLN A 49 18.70 -15.18 -2.39
C GLN A 49 18.34 -14.03 -3.34
N SER A 50 17.88 -12.92 -2.80
CA SER A 50 17.53 -11.74 -3.59
C SER A 50 18.72 -11.20 -4.39
N LEU A 51 19.92 -11.15 -3.78
CA LEU A 51 21.14 -10.73 -4.45
C LEU A 51 21.55 -11.68 -5.59
N ARG A 52 21.36 -13.00 -5.41
CA ARG A 52 21.59 -14.00 -6.46
C ARG A 52 20.67 -13.79 -7.66
N LEU A 53 19.43 -13.37 -7.42
CA LEU A 53 18.44 -13.04 -8.46
C LEU A 53 18.65 -11.64 -9.06
N GLY A 54 19.68 -10.91 -8.63
CA GLY A 54 20.01 -9.56 -9.10
C GLY A 54 19.13 -8.46 -8.51
N LEU A 55 18.32 -8.76 -7.50
CA LEU A 55 17.49 -7.77 -6.81
C LEU A 55 18.34 -6.91 -5.87
N ARG A 56 18.05 -5.61 -5.82
CA ARG A 56 18.80 -4.62 -5.03
C ARG A 56 17.93 -3.79 -4.09
N GLY A 57 16.61 -3.82 -4.29
CA GLY A 57 15.67 -3.11 -3.43
C GLY A 57 14.37 -3.89 -3.28
N VAL A 58 13.75 -3.75 -2.11
CA VAL A 58 12.45 -4.34 -1.77
C VAL A 58 11.63 -3.34 -0.99
N LEU A 59 10.33 -3.37 -1.21
CA LEU A 59 9.34 -2.63 -0.42
C LEU A 59 8.13 -3.53 -0.24
N ALA A 60 7.77 -3.80 0.99
CA ALA A 60 6.58 -4.53 1.39
C ALA A 60 5.62 -3.58 2.09
N ALA A 61 4.40 -3.47 1.62
CA ALA A 61 3.36 -2.63 2.19
C ALA A 61 2.20 -3.50 2.68
N PRO A 62 1.82 -3.44 3.97
CA PRO A 62 0.73 -4.24 4.48
C PRO A 62 -0.61 -3.77 3.94
N LEU A 63 -1.49 -4.72 3.64
CA LEU A 63 -2.87 -4.50 3.25
C LEU A 63 -3.79 -4.93 4.39
N PHE A 64 -4.80 -4.13 4.68
CA PHE A 64 -5.66 -4.30 5.85
C PHE A 64 -7.11 -4.64 5.46
N THR A 65 -7.78 -5.39 6.31
CA THR A 65 -9.24 -5.50 6.30
C THR A 65 -9.91 -4.22 6.80
N ALA A 66 -11.22 -4.15 6.67
CA ALA A 66 -12.02 -3.09 7.29
C ALA A 66 -11.89 -3.06 8.83
N ALA A 67 -11.55 -4.21 9.46
CA ALA A 67 -11.27 -4.30 10.90
C ALA A 67 -9.83 -3.90 11.28
N ASN A 68 -9.09 -3.27 10.38
CA ASN A 68 -7.70 -2.84 10.56
C ASN A 68 -6.71 -3.98 10.90
N ALA A 69 -7.04 -5.22 10.50
CA ALA A 69 -6.14 -6.35 10.63
C ALA A 69 -5.31 -6.52 9.34
N PRO A 70 -3.98 -6.65 9.40
CA PRO A 70 -3.16 -6.90 8.23
C PRO A 70 -3.44 -8.33 7.71
N VAL A 71 -3.77 -8.47 6.42
CA VAL A 71 -4.18 -9.74 5.81
C VAL A 71 -3.32 -10.15 4.62
N ALA A 72 -2.59 -9.21 4.04
CA ALA A 72 -1.72 -9.44 2.91
C ALA A 72 -0.63 -8.37 2.86
N SER A 73 0.39 -8.60 2.06
CA SER A 73 1.41 -7.59 1.76
C SER A 73 1.55 -7.43 0.24
N LEU A 74 1.60 -6.17 -0.20
CA LEU A 74 2.02 -5.83 -1.55
C LEU A 74 3.55 -5.72 -1.56
N ASN A 75 4.20 -6.58 -2.35
CA ASN A 75 5.65 -6.63 -2.43
C ASN A 75 6.13 -6.07 -3.77
N LEU A 76 7.09 -5.18 -3.72
CA LEU A 76 7.76 -4.58 -4.87
C LEU A 76 9.26 -4.87 -4.79
N TRP A 77 9.85 -5.31 -5.90
CA TRP A 77 11.28 -5.56 -6.00
C TRP A 77 11.89 -4.77 -7.16
N THR A 78 13.15 -4.41 -7.01
CA THR A 78 13.88 -3.70 -8.05
C THR A 78 15.33 -4.17 -8.14
N ARG A 79 15.88 -4.10 -9.36
CA ARG A 79 17.31 -4.30 -9.62
C ARG A 79 18.12 -3.00 -9.47
N SER A 80 17.44 -1.85 -9.40
CA SER A 80 18.10 -0.54 -9.25
C SER A 80 18.12 -0.13 -7.78
N PRO A 81 19.28 -0.02 -7.13
CA PRO A 81 19.37 0.45 -5.76
C PRO A 81 18.72 1.83 -5.60
N GLY A 82 17.90 1.98 -4.59
CA GLY A 82 17.25 3.25 -4.28
C GLY A 82 16.05 3.62 -5.16
N ALA A 83 15.71 2.85 -6.20
CA ALA A 83 14.55 3.14 -7.05
C ALA A 83 13.20 3.12 -6.29
N LEU A 84 13.11 2.35 -5.20
CA LEU A 84 11.92 2.29 -4.35
C LEU A 84 11.95 3.28 -3.18
N GLU A 85 13.06 3.98 -2.96
CA GLU A 85 13.20 4.86 -1.80
C GLU A 85 12.18 6.00 -1.76
N PRO A 86 11.87 6.70 -2.86
CA PRO A 86 10.84 7.71 -2.88
C PRO A 86 9.45 7.15 -2.56
N LEU A 87 9.17 5.95 -3.06
CA LEU A 87 7.90 5.26 -2.80
C LEU A 87 7.82 4.80 -1.33
N ARG A 88 8.93 4.29 -0.80
CA ARG A 88 9.04 3.93 0.62
C ARG A 88 8.80 5.15 1.52
N ALA A 89 9.45 6.26 1.24
CA ALA A 89 9.28 7.49 1.98
C ALA A 89 7.82 7.99 1.93
N ALA A 90 7.18 7.94 0.77
CA ALA A 90 5.78 8.30 0.62
C ALA A 90 4.84 7.38 1.40
N LEU A 91 5.08 6.06 1.36
CA LEU A 91 4.29 5.09 2.13
C LEU A 91 4.47 5.27 3.63
N VAL A 92 5.72 5.42 4.10
CA VAL A 92 6.01 5.67 5.52
C VAL A 92 5.29 6.93 6.01
N ALA A 93 5.40 8.03 5.28
CA ALA A 93 4.72 9.28 5.61
C ALA A 93 3.18 9.11 5.71
N LEU A 94 2.59 8.26 4.87
CA LEU A 94 1.15 7.96 4.92
C LEU A 94 0.77 7.14 6.16
N PHE A 95 1.60 6.17 6.54
CA PHE A 95 1.38 5.36 7.73
C PHE A 95 1.59 6.16 9.03
N GLU A 96 2.49 7.14 9.03
CA GLU A 96 2.75 8.03 10.15
C GLU A 96 1.72 9.17 10.26
N SER A 97 1.09 9.54 9.15
CA SER A 97 0.08 10.59 9.12
C SER A 97 -1.29 10.06 9.57
N CYS A 98 -1.49 9.92 10.86
CA CYS A 98 -2.81 9.65 11.44
C CYS A 98 -3.80 10.83 11.29
N SER A 99 -3.44 11.90 10.59
CA SER A 99 -4.27 13.10 10.44
C SER A 99 -4.64 13.34 8.98
N PRO A 100 -5.94 13.28 8.63
CA PRO A 100 -6.41 13.49 7.25
C PRO A 100 -6.29 14.94 6.77
N THR A 101 -5.76 15.86 7.57
CA THR A 101 -5.81 17.30 7.34
C THR A 101 -4.47 17.94 6.93
N THR A 102 -3.38 17.20 6.87
CA THR A 102 -2.10 17.79 6.47
C THR A 102 -1.92 17.64 4.96
N ALA A 103 -1.86 18.75 4.25
CA ALA A 103 -1.54 18.76 2.82
C ALA A 103 -0.19 18.03 2.61
N TRP A 104 -0.24 16.90 1.93
CA TRP A 104 0.95 16.12 1.65
C TRP A 104 1.92 16.91 0.76
N VAL A 105 3.15 17.02 1.18
CA VAL A 105 4.24 17.62 0.40
C VAL A 105 5.18 16.52 -0.03
N ALA A 106 5.45 16.41 -1.31
CA ALA A 106 6.39 15.44 -1.83
C ALA A 106 7.78 15.66 -1.20
N PRO A 107 8.48 14.59 -0.78
CA PRO A 107 9.83 14.70 -0.24
C PRO A 107 10.75 15.48 -1.17
N ALA A 108 11.66 16.26 -0.60
CA ALA A 108 12.67 16.98 -1.37
C ALA A 108 13.64 15.97 -2.04
N GLY A 109 14.14 16.32 -3.23
CA GLY A 109 15.13 15.50 -3.94
C GLY A 109 14.55 14.46 -4.92
N LEU A 110 13.23 14.33 -5.02
CA LEU A 110 12.60 13.46 -6.01
C LEU A 110 12.74 14.02 -7.43
N ASP A 111 13.01 13.14 -8.40
CA ASP A 111 12.91 13.49 -9.81
C ASP A 111 11.44 13.72 -10.24
N PRO A 112 11.17 14.25 -11.45
CA PRO A 112 9.80 14.51 -11.91
C PRO A 112 8.92 13.26 -12.00
N GLY A 113 9.49 12.09 -12.35
CA GLY A 113 8.79 10.81 -12.44
C GLY A 113 8.40 10.29 -11.06
N GLU A 114 9.34 10.30 -10.15
CA GLU A 114 9.16 9.92 -8.76
C GLU A 114 8.12 10.79 -8.05
N ARG A 115 8.16 12.11 -8.26
CA ARG A 115 7.13 13.03 -7.74
C ARG A 115 5.75 12.74 -8.29
N ARG A 116 5.64 12.35 -9.56
CA ARG A 116 4.36 11.98 -10.16
C ARG A 116 3.81 10.70 -9.55
N LEU A 117 4.68 9.69 -9.37
CA LEU A 117 4.32 8.41 -8.75
C LEU A 117 3.86 8.62 -7.30
N ALA A 118 4.63 9.35 -6.52
CA ALA A 118 4.32 9.64 -5.12
C ALA A 118 2.99 10.40 -4.97
N ARG A 119 2.73 11.41 -5.81
CA ARG A 119 1.44 12.12 -5.85
C ARG A 119 0.28 11.20 -6.26
N GLY A 120 0.51 10.32 -7.24
CA GLY A 120 -0.48 9.35 -7.69
C GLY A 120 -0.89 8.39 -6.58
N LEU A 121 0.11 7.87 -5.86
CA LEU A 121 -0.12 6.99 -4.72
C LEU A 121 -0.86 7.70 -3.57
N HIS A 122 -0.41 8.89 -3.19
CA HIS A 122 -1.08 9.69 -2.16
C HIS A 122 -2.55 9.93 -2.53
N ARG A 123 -2.81 10.38 -3.75
CA ARG A 123 -4.18 10.59 -4.23
C ARG A 123 -5.02 9.31 -4.20
N ALA A 124 -4.47 8.17 -4.57
CA ALA A 124 -5.17 6.88 -4.52
C ALA A 124 -5.55 6.48 -3.09
N LEU A 125 -4.67 6.75 -2.13
CA LEU A 125 -4.92 6.49 -0.70
C LEU A 125 -5.94 7.44 -0.11
N ASP A 126 -5.90 8.73 -0.44
CA ASP A 126 -6.92 9.70 -0.05
C ASP A 126 -8.31 9.29 -0.56
N LEU A 127 -8.40 8.90 -1.84
CA LEU A 127 -9.66 8.44 -2.43
C LEU A 127 -10.18 7.18 -1.73
N ARG A 128 -9.29 6.24 -1.41
CA ARG A 128 -9.65 5.02 -0.68
C ARG A 128 -10.13 5.34 0.75
N MET A 129 -9.49 6.28 1.42
CA MET A 129 -9.88 6.73 2.76
C MET A 129 -11.29 7.34 2.75
N ILE A 130 -11.59 8.23 1.81
CA ILE A 130 -12.92 8.84 1.66
C ILE A 130 -13.98 7.77 1.38
N ILE A 131 -13.69 6.81 0.50
CA ILE A 131 -14.59 5.70 0.19
C ILE A 131 -14.85 4.85 1.44
N ASN A 132 -13.81 4.48 2.19
CA ASN A 132 -13.95 3.66 3.39
C ASN A 132 -14.73 4.40 4.50
N GLN A 133 -14.51 5.70 4.67
CA GLN A 133 -15.30 6.52 5.60
C GLN A 133 -16.77 6.55 5.21
N ALA A 134 -17.09 6.72 3.93
CA ALA A 134 -18.46 6.71 3.44
C ALA A 134 -19.12 5.33 3.61
N VAL A 135 -18.36 4.24 3.38
CA VAL A 135 -18.83 2.87 3.65
C VAL A 135 -19.15 2.71 5.14
N GLY A 136 -18.25 3.14 6.03
CA GLY A 136 -18.49 3.09 7.49
C GLY A 136 -19.74 3.88 7.90
N TYR A 137 -19.92 5.07 7.33
CA TYR A 137 -21.13 5.87 7.56
C TYR A 137 -22.41 5.15 7.09
N LEU A 138 -22.39 4.52 5.91
CA LEU A 138 -23.53 3.79 5.38
C LEU A 138 -23.84 2.52 6.19
N VAL A 139 -22.80 1.82 6.65
CA VAL A 139 -22.95 0.67 7.58
C VAL A 139 -23.74 1.10 8.83
N GLU A 140 -23.33 2.17 9.46
CA GLU A 140 -23.99 2.68 10.66
C GLU A 140 -25.41 3.18 10.37
N ARG A 141 -25.57 3.96 9.31
CA ARG A 141 -26.87 4.58 8.97
C ARG A 141 -27.92 3.57 8.54
N HIS A 142 -27.53 2.54 7.79
CA HIS A 142 -28.45 1.55 7.21
C HIS A 142 -28.43 0.19 7.92
N GLN A 143 -27.54 0.02 8.90
CA GLN A 143 -27.37 -1.24 9.66
C GLN A 143 -27.13 -2.44 8.74
N VAL A 144 -26.32 -2.23 7.70
CA VAL A 144 -25.95 -3.23 6.68
C VAL A 144 -24.51 -3.66 6.86
N ARG A 145 -24.11 -4.72 6.17
CA ARG A 145 -22.70 -5.18 6.16
C ARG A 145 -21.83 -4.25 5.31
N PRO A 146 -20.50 -4.21 5.53
CA PRO A 146 -19.59 -3.36 4.76
C PRO A 146 -19.61 -3.61 3.26
N ASP A 147 -19.75 -4.85 2.83
CA ASP A 147 -19.87 -5.21 1.42
C ASP A 147 -21.17 -4.68 0.79
N GLU A 148 -22.28 -4.77 1.49
CA GLU A 148 -23.58 -4.22 1.08
C GLU A 148 -23.53 -2.67 1.04
N ALA A 149 -22.93 -2.03 2.03
CA ALA A 149 -22.73 -0.59 2.05
C ALA A 149 -21.86 -0.10 0.87
N PHE A 150 -20.82 -0.84 0.52
CA PHE A 150 -20.00 -0.54 -0.66
C PHE A 150 -20.80 -0.66 -1.96
N GLU A 151 -21.63 -1.70 -2.12
CA GLU A 151 -22.49 -1.85 -3.29
C GLU A 151 -23.58 -0.76 -3.36
N LEU A 152 -24.15 -0.31 -2.23
CA LEU A 152 -25.04 0.85 -2.17
C LEU A 152 -24.34 2.13 -2.68
N LEU A 153 -23.12 2.38 -2.21
CA LEU A 153 -22.31 3.52 -2.65
C LEU A 153 -22.04 3.45 -4.16
N ARG A 154 -21.69 2.27 -4.65
CA ARG A 154 -21.41 2.01 -6.06
C ARG A 154 -22.65 2.16 -6.95
N ALA A 155 -23.80 1.65 -6.51
CA ALA A 155 -25.08 1.82 -7.20
C ALA A 155 -25.48 3.29 -7.28
N THR A 156 -25.33 4.04 -6.19
CA THR A 156 -25.59 5.48 -6.13
C THR A 156 -24.67 6.26 -7.08
N ALA A 157 -23.39 5.90 -7.16
CA ALA A 157 -22.45 6.51 -8.10
C ALA A 157 -22.89 6.28 -9.56
N ARG A 158 -23.28 5.04 -9.89
CA ARG A 158 -23.77 4.70 -11.23
C ARG A 158 -25.06 5.43 -11.61
N SER A 159 -26.05 5.47 -10.71
CA SER A 159 -27.35 6.14 -10.97
C SER A 159 -27.18 7.63 -11.18
N ASN A 160 -26.20 8.25 -10.53
CA ASN A 160 -25.92 9.68 -10.65
C ASN A 160 -24.91 10.02 -11.75
N GLY A 161 -24.41 9.04 -12.50
CA GLY A 161 -23.38 9.25 -13.52
C GLY A 161 -22.08 9.88 -12.97
N THR A 162 -21.74 9.58 -11.69
CA THR A 162 -20.57 10.13 -11.02
C THR A 162 -19.58 9.02 -10.64
N ASP A 163 -18.33 9.38 -10.34
CA ASP A 163 -17.39 8.45 -9.78
C ASP A 163 -17.69 8.16 -8.30
N ILE A 164 -17.21 7.00 -7.83
CA ILE A 164 -17.47 6.51 -6.47
C ILE A 164 -16.88 7.44 -5.40
N ALA A 165 -15.72 8.05 -5.65
CA ALA A 165 -15.05 8.92 -4.68
C ALA A 165 -15.82 10.23 -4.48
N ARG A 166 -16.35 10.80 -5.56
CA ARG A 166 -17.22 12.00 -5.50
C ARG A 166 -18.53 11.69 -4.77
N THR A 167 -19.11 10.51 -5.03
CA THR A 167 -20.31 10.06 -4.33
C THR A 167 -20.02 9.84 -2.85
N ALA A 168 -18.89 9.25 -2.51
CA ALA A 168 -18.44 9.08 -1.12
C ALA A 168 -18.29 10.41 -0.40
N GLY A 169 -17.66 11.41 -1.03
CA GLY A 169 -17.56 12.75 -0.46
C GLY A 169 -18.92 13.40 -0.19
N ARG A 170 -19.90 13.19 -1.07
CA ARG A 170 -21.28 13.71 -0.86
C ARG A 170 -21.99 13.01 0.30
N VAL A 171 -21.83 11.69 0.42
CA VAL A 171 -22.40 10.91 1.52
C VAL A 171 -21.92 11.39 2.89
N LEU A 172 -20.64 11.79 3.00
CA LEU A 172 -20.05 12.26 4.25
C LEU A 172 -20.48 13.66 4.69
N ILE A 173 -21.07 14.46 3.78
CA ILE A 173 -21.53 15.83 4.07
C ILE A 173 -23.06 15.95 4.07
N SER A 174 -23.78 14.83 3.89
CA SER A 174 -25.24 14.73 3.94
C SER A 174 -25.74 14.32 5.31
#